data_35abccc98c9ca8e975c429141abb55ba
#
_entry.id   35abccc98c9ca8e975c429141abb55ba
#
_cell.length_a   1.000
_cell.length_b   1.000
_cell.length_c   1.000
_cell.angle_alpha   90.00
_cell.angle_beta   90.00
_cell.angle_gamma   90.00
#
_symmetry.space_group_name_H-M   'P 1'
#
loop_
_entity.id
_entity.type
_entity.pdbx_description
1 polymer ?
#
loop_
_entity_poly.entity_id
_entity_poly.type
_entity_poly.pdbx_seq_one_letter_code
_entity_poly.pdbx_strand_id
1 'polypeptide(L)'
;LLFAVVVQVMSGKGSDFLKGFGLVYLLAVTADFIAGQADVKAMGIGYAAWVITLGLMISNTVGTPTWAKPAIQVEFYIKTGLVLLGAEILFGKILIIGIPGIFVAWVVTPIVLVVTYWFGQTVLKIESKSLNMTLSADMSVCGVSAAIATASVCGASKEELTLAVGISLIFTSIMMVILPNIILALDM
;
A
#
# COMPACT_ATOMS: atom_id res chain seq x y z
N LEU A 1 -5.29 -17.12 -14.84
CA LEU A 1 -5.00 -17.20 -16.27
C LEU A 1 -5.00 -15.81 -16.92
N LEU A 2 -6.03 -15.00 -16.75
CA LEU A 2 -6.16 -13.67 -17.37
C LEU A 2 -5.00 -12.74 -16.96
N PHE A 3 -4.62 -12.72 -15.69
CA PHE A 3 -3.45 -11.98 -15.19
C PHE A 3 -2.13 -12.42 -15.85
N ALA A 4 -1.94 -13.73 -16.05
CA ALA A 4 -0.74 -14.24 -16.70
C ALA A 4 -0.64 -13.78 -18.17
N VAL A 5 -1.77 -13.70 -18.87
CA VAL A 5 -1.83 -13.19 -20.24
C VAL A 5 -1.47 -11.71 -20.28
N VAL A 6 -2.00 -10.90 -19.37
CA VAL A 6 -1.69 -9.46 -19.30
C VAL A 6 -0.21 -9.24 -19.02
N VAL A 7 0.35 -9.97 -18.06
CA VAL A 7 1.79 -9.89 -17.72
C VAL A 7 2.67 -10.41 -18.86
N GLN A 8 2.21 -11.43 -19.60
CA GLN A 8 2.91 -11.94 -20.79
C GLN A 8 3.00 -10.86 -21.87
N VAL A 9 1.91 -10.13 -22.11
CA VAL A 9 1.87 -9.04 -23.11
C VAL A 9 2.74 -7.87 -22.66
N MET A 10 2.76 -7.54 -21.37
CA MET A 10 3.50 -6.38 -20.84
C MET A 10 5.00 -6.64 -20.66
N SER A 11 5.41 -7.81 -20.23
CA SER A 11 6.80 -8.10 -19.83
C SER A 11 7.39 -9.41 -20.35
N GLY A 12 6.65 -10.17 -21.14
CA GLY A 12 7.13 -11.44 -21.73
C GLY A 12 7.39 -12.57 -20.74
N LYS A 13 7.06 -12.41 -19.44
CA LYS A 13 7.36 -13.36 -18.36
C LYS A 13 6.11 -13.97 -17.72
N GLY A 14 5.06 -14.20 -18.49
CA GLY A 14 3.78 -14.71 -17.97
C GLY A 14 3.85 -16.11 -17.35
N SER A 15 4.72 -16.99 -17.85
CA SER A 15 4.90 -18.34 -17.28
C SER A 15 5.56 -18.30 -15.90
N ASP A 16 6.56 -17.44 -15.73
CA ASP A 16 7.26 -17.28 -14.45
C ASP A 16 6.37 -16.56 -13.44
N PHE A 17 5.58 -15.58 -13.92
CA PHE A 17 4.54 -14.94 -13.12
C PHE A 17 3.52 -15.96 -12.59
N LEU A 18 3.04 -16.89 -13.42
CA LEU A 18 2.04 -17.88 -13.01
C LEU A 18 2.54 -18.80 -11.90
N LYS A 19 3.81 -19.21 -11.96
CA LYS A 19 4.44 -20.02 -10.90
C LYS A 19 4.51 -19.26 -9.58
N GLY A 20 4.98 -18.00 -9.62
CA GLY A 20 5.07 -17.15 -8.43
C GLY A 20 3.70 -16.73 -7.89
N PHE A 21 2.71 -16.51 -8.77
CA PHE A 21 1.34 -16.17 -8.39
C PHE A 21 0.69 -17.27 -7.53
N GLY A 22 0.97 -18.53 -7.80
CA GLY A 22 0.48 -19.64 -6.97
C GLY A 22 0.91 -19.51 -5.50
N LEU A 23 2.17 -19.12 -5.25
CA LEU A 23 2.67 -18.88 -3.90
C LEU A 23 1.95 -17.70 -3.24
N VAL A 24 1.84 -16.56 -3.94
CA VAL A 24 1.18 -15.36 -3.43
C VAL A 24 -0.29 -15.65 -3.10
N TYR A 25 -0.97 -16.38 -3.98
CA TYR A 25 -2.36 -16.77 -3.78
C TYR A 25 -2.54 -17.69 -2.57
N LEU A 26 -1.68 -18.71 -2.43
CA LEU A 26 -1.72 -19.60 -1.27
C LEU A 26 -1.50 -18.85 0.04
N LEU A 27 -0.55 -17.91 0.06
CA LEU A 27 -0.32 -17.07 1.25
C LEU A 27 -1.52 -16.18 1.57
N ALA A 28 -2.16 -15.61 0.57
CA ALA A 28 -3.37 -14.81 0.75
C ALA A 28 -4.52 -15.65 1.32
N VAL A 29 -4.75 -16.85 0.78
CA VAL A 29 -5.80 -17.77 1.26
C VAL A 29 -5.50 -18.26 2.67
N THR A 30 -4.25 -18.60 2.99
CA THR A 30 -3.87 -19.02 4.35
C THR A 30 -4.06 -17.90 5.37
N ALA A 31 -3.71 -16.67 5.02
CA ALA A 31 -3.95 -15.51 5.87
C ALA A 31 -5.45 -15.24 6.09
N ASP A 32 -6.25 -15.38 5.05
CA ASP A 32 -7.71 -15.23 5.12
C ASP A 32 -8.34 -16.32 5.99
N PHE A 33 -7.91 -17.56 5.84
CA PHE A 33 -8.36 -18.67 6.66
C PHE A 33 -8.03 -18.46 8.14
N ILE A 34 -6.81 -18.00 8.47
CA ILE A 34 -6.41 -17.71 9.85
C ILE A 34 -7.23 -16.53 10.40
N ALA A 35 -7.34 -15.44 9.66
CA ALA A 35 -8.12 -14.27 10.06
C ALA A 35 -9.62 -14.57 10.20
N GLY A 36 -10.12 -15.57 9.49
CA GLY A 36 -11.50 -16.04 9.54
C GLY A 36 -11.88 -16.79 10.82
N GLN A 37 -10.92 -17.26 11.61
CA GLN A 37 -11.16 -17.99 12.86
C GLN A 37 -11.85 -17.10 13.91
N ALA A 38 -12.81 -17.67 14.63
CA ALA A 38 -13.61 -16.93 15.62
C ALA A 38 -12.73 -16.32 16.73
N ASP A 39 -11.75 -17.09 17.21
CA ASP A 39 -10.84 -16.65 18.27
C ASP A 39 -9.93 -15.51 17.83
N VAL A 40 -9.48 -15.54 16.58
CA VAL A 40 -8.62 -14.50 15.98
C VAL A 40 -9.43 -13.21 15.78
N LYS A 41 -10.66 -13.32 15.33
CA LYS A 41 -11.58 -12.18 15.22
C LYS A 41 -11.86 -11.53 16.56
N ALA A 42 -12.02 -12.34 17.62
CA ALA A 42 -12.23 -11.84 18.97
C ALA A 42 -11.03 -11.06 19.53
N MET A 43 -9.81 -11.36 19.06
CA MET A 43 -8.60 -10.61 19.41
C MET A 43 -8.44 -9.28 18.64
N GLY A 44 -9.35 -8.97 17.70
CA GLY A 44 -9.28 -7.75 16.90
C GLY A 44 -8.14 -7.73 15.86
N ILE A 45 -7.45 -8.86 15.65
CA ILE A 45 -6.34 -8.95 14.70
C ILE A 45 -6.91 -9.17 13.29
N GLY A 46 -6.91 -8.12 12.48
CA GLY A 46 -7.43 -8.15 11.12
C GLY A 46 -6.55 -8.95 10.15
N TYR A 47 -7.12 -9.26 8.99
CA TYR A 47 -6.45 -9.96 7.87
C TYR A 47 -5.08 -9.39 7.51
N ALA A 48 -4.95 -8.06 7.50
CA ALA A 48 -3.71 -7.37 7.14
C ALA A 48 -2.53 -7.73 8.05
N ALA A 49 -2.76 -7.87 9.36
CA ALA A 49 -1.72 -8.25 10.31
C ALA A 49 -1.17 -9.65 10.02
N TRP A 50 -2.03 -10.59 9.67
CA TRP A 50 -1.62 -11.95 9.32
C TRP A 50 -0.83 -12.01 8.01
N VAL A 51 -1.26 -11.26 7.00
CA VAL A 51 -0.52 -11.17 5.72
C VAL A 51 0.87 -10.61 5.93
N ILE A 52 1.00 -9.52 6.69
CA ILE A 52 2.28 -8.90 7.01
C ILE A 52 3.17 -9.87 7.80
N THR A 53 2.63 -10.52 8.82
CA THR A 53 3.38 -11.48 9.65
C THR A 53 3.89 -12.65 8.83
N LEU A 54 3.03 -13.27 8.02
CA LEU A 54 3.43 -14.37 7.14
C LEU A 54 4.48 -13.94 6.11
N GLY A 55 4.30 -12.76 5.52
CA GLY A 55 5.26 -12.20 4.56
C GLY A 55 6.62 -11.95 5.19
N LEU A 56 6.66 -11.35 6.39
CA LEU A 56 7.89 -11.12 7.15
C LEU A 56 8.56 -12.43 7.56
N MET A 57 7.81 -13.42 8.04
CA MET A 57 8.36 -14.72 8.40
C MET A 57 9.07 -15.37 7.21
N ILE A 58 8.41 -15.42 6.05
CA ILE A 58 9.00 -16.01 4.84
C ILE A 58 10.20 -15.22 4.36
N SER A 59 10.10 -13.89 4.32
CA SER A 59 11.20 -13.04 3.87
C SER A 59 12.45 -13.15 4.75
N ASN A 60 12.28 -13.34 6.07
CA ASN A 60 13.40 -13.41 7.01
C ASN A 60 13.96 -14.85 7.22
N THR A 61 13.16 -15.89 6.93
CA THR A 61 13.61 -17.28 7.12
C THR A 61 14.16 -17.88 5.81
N VAL A 62 13.37 -17.88 4.77
CA VAL A 62 13.71 -18.54 3.49
C VAL A 62 14.24 -17.51 2.47
N GLY A 63 13.93 -16.23 2.69
CA GLY A 63 14.15 -15.18 1.70
C GLY A 63 13.11 -15.26 0.58
N THR A 64 13.12 -14.26 -0.29
CA THR A 64 12.22 -14.24 -1.45
C THR A 64 12.80 -15.11 -2.56
N PRO A 65 12.19 -16.26 -2.92
CA PRO A 65 12.69 -17.11 -3.98
C PRO A 65 12.79 -16.35 -5.30
N THR A 66 13.85 -16.58 -6.06
CA THR A 66 14.08 -15.88 -7.34
C THR A 66 12.97 -16.12 -8.35
N TRP A 67 12.35 -17.29 -8.34
CA TRP A 67 11.22 -17.64 -9.19
C TRP A 67 9.91 -16.95 -8.79
N ALA A 68 9.77 -16.50 -7.55
CA ALA A 68 8.58 -15.76 -7.06
C ALA A 68 8.66 -14.26 -7.33
N LYS A 69 9.86 -13.70 -7.54
CA LYS A 69 10.05 -12.25 -7.79
C LYS A 69 9.18 -11.68 -8.92
N PRO A 70 8.99 -12.36 -10.08
CA PRO A 70 8.12 -11.83 -11.14
C PRO A 70 6.65 -11.69 -10.73
N ALA A 71 6.20 -12.41 -9.71
CA ALA A 71 4.83 -12.33 -9.20
C ALA A 71 4.63 -11.27 -8.12
N ILE A 72 5.70 -10.66 -7.59
CA ILE A 72 5.62 -9.60 -6.59
C ILE A 72 5.39 -8.26 -7.29
N GLN A 73 4.18 -8.09 -7.82
CA GLN A 73 3.76 -6.88 -8.53
C GLN A 73 2.66 -6.17 -7.74
N VAL A 74 3.05 -5.54 -6.64
CA VAL A 74 2.11 -4.91 -5.68
C VAL A 74 1.18 -3.92 -6.36
N GLU A 75 1.73 -3.02 -7.19
CA GLU A 75 0.93 -2.02 -7.90
C GLU A 75 -0.10 -2.64 -8.85
N PHE A 76 0.27 -3.72 -9.53
CA PHE A 76 -0.63 -4.41 -10.44
C PHE A 76 -1.83 -5.02 -9.69
N TYR A 77 -1.58 -5.66 -8.54
CA TYR A 77 -2.65 -6.23 -7.72
C TYR A 77 -3.56 -5.15 -7.13
N ILE A 78 -2.98 -4.06 -6.60
CA ILE A 78 -3.75 -2.95 -6.04
C ILE A 78 -4.64 -2.31 -7.12
N LYS A 79 -4.07 -1.98 -8.27
CA LYS A 79 -4.83 -1.35 -9.37
C LYS A 79 -5.96 -2.25 -9.86
N THR A 80 -5.71 -3.54 -9.99
CA THR A 80 -6.75 -4.51 -10.41
C THR A 80 -7.81 -4.68 -9.33
N GLY A 81 -7.41 -4.78 -8.06
CA GLY A 81 -8.35 -4.85 -6.95
C GLY A 81 -9.26 -3.63 -6.87
N LEU A 82 -8.72 -2.43 -7.10
CA LEU A 82 -9.51 -1.19 -7.14
C LEU A 82 -10.51 -1.17 -8.30
N VAL A 83 -10.14 -1.68 -9.47
CA VAL A 83 -11.06 -1.80 -10.61
C VAL A 83 -12.21 -2.75 -10.29
N LEU A 84 -11.91 -3.90 -9.67
CA LEU A 84 -12.95 -4.87 -9.27
C LEU A 84 -13.87 -4.29 -8.20
N LEU A 85 -13.33 -3.62 -7.18
CA LEU A 85 -14.12 -2.91 -6.17
C LEU A 85 -14.99 -1.82 -6.79
N GLY A 86 -14.44 -1.06 -7.75
CA GLY A 86 -15.21 -0.04 -8.46
C GLY A 86 -16.38 -0.61 -9.27
N ALA A 87 -16.21 -1.80 -9.84
CA ALA A 87 -17.27 -2.49 -10.57
C ALA A 87 -18.40 -3.02 -9.65
N GLU A 88 -18.09 -3.31 -8.40
CA GLU A 88 -19.06 -3.78 -7.39
C GLU A 88 -19.89 -2.64 -6.80
N ILE A 89 -19.37 -1.41 -6.79
CA ILE A 89 -20.05 -0.26 -6.21
C ILE A 89 -21.20 0.20 -7.11
N LEU A 90 -22.42 0.17 -6.57
CA LEU A 90 -23.61 0.68 -7.24
C LEU A 90 -23.48 2.19 -7.51
N PHE A 91 -23.81 2.61 -8.73
CA PHE A 91 -23.70 4.00 -9.19
C PHE A 91 -24.41 5.01 -8.26
N GLY A 92 -25.55 4.62 -7.66
CA GLY A 92 -26.25 5.46 -6.69
C GLY A 92 -25.45 5.74 -5.43
N LYS A 93 -24.64 4.79 -4.95
CA LYS A 93 -23.76 5.01 -3.80
C LYS A 93 -22.57 5.92 -4.15
N ILE A 94 -22.08 5.86 -5.41
CA ILE A 94 -21.02 6.75 -5.87
C ILE A 94 -21.45 8.21 -5.82
N LEU A 95 -22.70 8.52 -6.18
CA LEU A 95 -23.21 9.91 -6.13
C LEU A 95 -23.29 10.44 -4.69
N ILE A 96 -23.63 9.60 -3.72
CA ILE A 96 -23.73 9.99 -2.31
C ILE A 96 -22.33 10.23 -1.71
N ILE A 97 -21.38 9.36 -2.00
CA ILE A 97 -20.01 9.41 -1.43
C ILE A 97 -19.11 10.33 -2.27
N GLY A 98 -19.41 10.51 -3.56
CA GLY A 98 -18.54 11.21 -4.49
C GLY A 98 -18.34 12.68 -4.19
N ILE A 99 -19.37 13.40 -3.74
CA ILE A 99 -19.27 14.83 -3.41
C ILE A 99 -18.34 15.05 -2.20
N PRO A 100 -18.53 14.38 -1.05
CA PRO A 100 -17.56 14.45 0.05
C PRO A 100 -16.16 13.96 -0.35
N GLY A 101 -16.07 12.91 -1.16
CA GLY A 101 -14.80 12.37 -1.64
C GLY A 101 -14.01 13.36 -2.50
N ILE A 102 -14.68 14.08 -3.40
CA ILE A 102 -14.06 15.16 -4.20
C ILE A 102 -13.52 16.25 -3.27
N PHE A 103 -14.30 16.68 -2.28
CA PHE A 103 -13.86 17.69 -1.32
C PHE A 103 -12.61 17.23 -0.56
N VAL A 104 -12.58 15.99 -0.07
CA VAL A 104 -11.41 15.43 0.61
C VAL A 104 -10.20 15.39 -0.33
N ALA A 105 -10.37 14.91 -1.56
CA ALA A 105 -9.27 14.80 -2.50
C ALA A 105 -8.68 16.15 -2.92
N TRP A 106 -9.52 17.15 -3.14
CA TRP A 106 -9.09 18.44 -3.69
C TRP A 106 -8.74 19.51 -2.63
N VAL A 107 -9.25 19.36 -1.43
CA VAL A 107 -9.01 20.33 -0.33
C VAL A 107 -8.11 19.74 0.74
N VAL A 108 -8.48 18.60 1.29
CA VAL A 108 -7.75 18.01 2.43
C VAL A 108 -6.36 17.53 2.01
N THR A 109 -6.25 16.84 0.90
CA THR A 109 -4.95 16.29 0.44
C THR A 109 -3.89 17.37 0.20
N PRO A 110 -4.15 18.48 -0.52
CA PRO A 110 -3.19 19.56 -0.65
C PRO A 110 -2.84 20.24 0.68
N ILE A 111 -3.83 20.41 1.56
CA ILE A 111 -3.57 20.98 2.90
C ILE A 111 -2.63 20.08 3.69
N VAL A 112 -2.89 18.77 3.73
CA VAL A 112 -2.03 17.80 4.42
C VAL A 112 -0.61 17.83 3.84
N LEU A 113 -0.46 17.86 2.52
CA LEU A 113 0.85 17.92 1.87
C LEU A 113 1.63 19.20 2.31
N VAL A 114 0.98 20.36 2.24
CA VAL A 114 1.62 21.63 2.61
C VAL A 114 1.97 21.67 4.10
N VAL A 115 1.07 21.21 4.96
CA VAL A 115 1.29 21.18 6.41
C VAL A 115 2.43 20.19 6.76
N THR A 116 2.45 19.02 6.15
CA THR A 116 3.51 18.02 6.38
C THR A 116 4.86 18.55 5.91
N TYR A 117 4.91 19.18 4.74
CA TYR A 117 6.12 19.82 4.23
C TYR A 117 6.61 20.93 5.15
N TRP A 118 5.72 21.82 5.55
CA TRP A 118 6.04 22.92 6.47
C TRP A 118 6.55 22.40 7.82
N PHE A 119 5.90 21.39 8.36
CA PHE A 119 6.29 20.74 9.61
C PHE A 119 7.70 20.12 9.49
N GLY A 120 7.95 19.39 8.40
CA GLY A 120 9.26 18.79 8.13
C GLY A 120 10.39 19.82 8.02
N GLN A 121 10.12 20.99 7.39
CA GLN A 121 11.12 22.05 7.26
C GLN A 121 11.31 22.86 8.55
N THR A 122 10.22 23.15 9.26
CA THR A 122 10.26 24.12 10.39
C THR A 122 10.53 23.42 11.72
N VAL A 123 9.87 22.29 11.96
CA VAL A 123 9.94 21.57 13.25
C VAL A 123 11.05 20.53 13.22
N LEU A 124 11.03 19.64 12.24
CA LEU A 124 12.01 18.57 12.13
C LEU A 124 13.35 19.03 11.53
N LYS A 125 13.37 20.20 10.87
CA LYS A 125 14.56 20.79 10.23
C LYS A 125 15.27 19.83 9.31
N ILE A 126 14.51 19.13 8.45
CA ILE A 126 15.05 18.21 7.46
C ILE A 126 15.91 19.00 6.48
N GLU A 127 17.20 18.70 6.38
CA GLU A 127 18.16 19.46 5.57
C GLU A 127 17.83 19.38 4.07
N SER A 128 17.45 18.19 3.59
CA SER A 128 17.11 18.00 2.18
C SER A 128 15.67 18.36 1.91
N LYS A 129 15.47 19.41 1.10
CA LYS A 129 14.13 19.83 0.64
C LYS A 129 13.50 18.81 -0.30
N SER A 130 14.30 18.11 -1.11
CA SER A 130 13.84 17.06 -2.01
C SER A 130 13.34 15.85 -1.25
N LEU A 131 14.05 15.42 -0.22
CA LEU A 131 13.62 14.35 0.68
C LEU A 131 12.31 14.72 1.38
N ASN A 132 12.24 15.92 1.96
CA ASN A 132 11.04 16.37 2.68
C ASN A 132 9.82 16.46 1.75
N MET A 133 9.99 16.97 0.52
CA MET A 133 8.90 17.03 -0.46
C MET A 133 8.45 15.64 -0.90
N THR A 134 9.39 14.74 -1.15
CA THR A 134 9.10 13.35 -1.52
C THR A 134 8.35 12.62 -0.41
N LEU A 135 8.80 12.77 0.84
CA LEU A 135 8.15 12.17 2.01
C LEU A 135 6.75 12.76 2.24
N SER A 136 6.61 14.08 2.09
CA SER A 136 5.31 14.75 2.26
C SER A 136 4.29 14.30 1.21
N ALA A 137 4.71 14.13 -0.05
CA ALA A 137 3.86 13.63 -1.11
C ALA A 137 3.51 12.16 -0.91
N ASP A 138 4.46 11.35 -0.48
CA ASP A 138 4.29 9.94 -0.18
C ASP A 138 3.19 9.71 0.88
N MET A 139 3.28 10.44 1.99
CA MET A 139 2.34 10.34 3.11
C MET A 139 0.97 10.97 2.85
N SER A 140 0.87 11.90 1.91
CA SER A 140 -0.36 12.68 1.69
C SER A 140 -1.23 12.14 0.56
N VAL A 141 -0.70 11.35 -0.36
CA VAL A 141 -1.42 10.91 -1.56
C VAL A 141 -1.58 9.40 -1.59
N CYS A 142 -0.80 8.70 -2.42
CA CYS A 142 -0.95 7.26 -2.66
C CYS A 142 0.29 6.43 -2.26
N GLY A 143 1.19 7.00 -1.46
CA GLY A 143 2.41 6.32 -1.02
C GLY A 143 3.46 6.26 -2.13
N VAL A 144 4.03 5.10 -2.36
CA VAL A 144 5.19 4.86 -3.24
C VAL A 144 5.07 5.50 -4.63
N SER A 145 3.89 5.47 -5.25
CA SER A 145 3.68 6.05 -6.59
C SER A 145 3.84 7.58 -6.57
N ALA A 146 3.33 8.24 -5.52
CA ALA A 146 3.50 9.68 -5.33
C ALA A 146 4.96 10.02 -5.02
N ALA A 147 5.64 9.22 -4.20
CA ALA A 147 7.06 9.38 -3.91
C ALA A 147 7.91 9.33 -5.19
N ILE A 148 7.71 8.33 -6.05
CA ILE A 148 8.46 8.18 -7.31
C ILE A 148 8.21 9.37 -8.24
N ALA A 149 6.94 9.77 -8.41
CA ALA A 149 6.60 10.91 -9.25
C ALA A 149 7.22 12.21 -8.73
N THR A 150 7.10 12.47 -7.44
CA THR A 150 7.63 13.68 -6.81
C THR A 150 9.15 13.69 -6.82
N ALA A 151 9.80 12.58 -6.50
CA ALA A 151 11.25 12.47 -6.53
C ALA A 151 11.85 12.79 -7.92
N SER A 152 11.17 12.34 -8.98
CA SER A 152 11.59 12.63 -10.35
C SER A 152 11.50 14.13 -10.71
N VAL A 153 10.53 14.84 -10.14
CA VAL A 153 10.32 16.27 -10.39
C VAL A 153 11.23 17.15 -9.53
N CYS A 154 11.38 16.84 -8.25
CA CYS A 154 12.24 17.65 -7.35
C CYS A 154 13.70 17.22 -7.33
N GLY A 155 14.10 16.26 -8.17
CA GLY A 155 15.49 15.83 -8.31
C GLY A 155 16.04 15.10 -7.07
N ALA A 156 15.18 14.38 -6.35
CA ALA A 156 15.60 13.60 -5.20
C ALA A 156 16.56 12.46 -5.61
N SER A 157 17.54 12.19 -4.76
CA SER A 157 18.46 11.08 -4.98
C SER A 157 17.77 9.72 -4.81
N LYS A 158 18.40 8.66 -5.31
CA LYS A 158 17.86 7.29 -5.13
C LYS A 158 17.81 6.88 -3.66
N GLU A 159 18.77 7.34 -2.88
CA GLU A 159 18.86 7.12 -1.44
C GLU A 159 17.71 7.80 -0.73
N GLU A 160 17.42 9.06 -1.07
CA GLU A 160 16.30 9.82 -0.52
C GLU A 160 14.94 9.18 -0.84
N LEU A 161 14.75 8.75 -2.09
CA LEU A 161 13.55 8.03 -2.49
C LEU A 161 13.40 6.70 -1.72
N THR A 162 14.47 5.93 -1.62
CA THR A 162 14.44 4.64 -0.90
C THR A 162 14.14 4.85 0.58
N LEU A 163 14.71 5.88 1.20
CA LEU A 163 14.45 6.25 2.58
C LEU A 163 12.98 6.64 2.78
N ALA A 164 12.45 7.53 1.94
CA ALA A 164 11.06 7.98 2.02
C ALA A 164 10.08 6.80 1.90
N VAL A 165 10.25 5.97 0.88
CA VAL A 165 9.42 4.78 0.66
C VAL A 165 9.56 3.78 1.81
N GLY A 166 10.77 3.56 2.33
CA GLY A 166 11.01 2.65 3.44
C GLY A 166 10.29 3.09 4.73
N ILE A 167 10.38 4.37 5.08
CA ILE A 167 9.67 4.94 6.22
C ILE A 167 8.16 4.80 6.04
N SER A 168 7.64 5.18 4.88
CA SER A 168 6.23 5.10 4.54
C SER A 168 5.67 3.68 4.70
N LEU A 169 6.36 2.68 4.16
CA LEU A 169 5.94 1.28 4.24
C LEU A 169 5.89 0.78 5.69
N ILE A 170 6.87 1.17 6.53
CA ILE A 170 6.90 0.79 7.94
C ILE A 170 5.71 1.42 8.67
N PHE A 171 5.51 2.73 8.55
CA PHE A 171 4.41 3.42 9.21
C PHE A 171 3.04 2.94 8.72
N THR A 172 2.87 2.75 7.42
CA THR A 172 1.62 2.22 6.85
C THR A 172 1.32 0.82 7.39
N SER A 173 2.32 -0.05 7.48
CA SER A 173 2.16 -1.40 8.04
C SER A 173 1.73 -1.36 9.51
N ILE A 174 2.34 -0.49 10.31
CA ILE A 174 2.00 -0.30 11.73
C ILE A 174 0.56 0.24 11.85
N MET A 175 0.22 1.28 11.10
CA MET A 175 -1.11 1.90 11.15
C MET A 175 -2.21 0.95 10.68
N MET A 176 -1.93 0.10 9.70
CA MET A 176 -2.89 -0.89 9.21
C MET A 176 -3.29 -1.92 10.29
N VAL A 177 -2.39 -2.19 11.24
CA VAL A 177 -2.67 -3.08 12.38
C VAL A 177 -3.28 -2.31 13.55
N ILE A 178 -2.74 -1.14 13.88
CA ILE A 178 -3.11 -0.41 15.10
C ILE A 178 -4.45 0.33 14.93
N LEU A 179 -4.68 1.00 13.80
CA LEU A 179 -5.82 1.88 13.62
C LEU A 179 -7.17 1.16 13.72
N PRO A 180 -7.41 -0.01 13.12
CA PRO A 180 -8.65 -0.74 13.28
C PRO A 180 -8.93 -1.13 14.74
N ASN A 181 -7.89 -1.51 15.49
CA ASN A 181 -8.02 -1.87 16.90
C ASN A 181 -8.37 -0.66 17.78
N ILE A 182 -7.81 0.51 17.49
CA ILE A 182 -8.17 1.75 18.18
C ILE A 182 -9.63 2.13 17.90
N ILE A 183 -10.06 2.05 16.65
CA ILE A 183 -11.45 2.37 16.26
C ILE A 183 -12.43 1.44 16.98
N LEU A 184 -12.14 0.14 17.03
CA LEU A 184 -12.96 -0.84 17.76
C LEU A 184 -12.96 -0.58 19.27
N ALA A 185 -11.82 -0.16 19.86
CA ALA A 185 -11.73 0.14 21.29
C ALA A 185 -12.45 1.44 21.68
N LEU A 186 -12.59 2.38 20.76
CA LEU A 186 -13.33 3.63 20.95
C LEU A 186 -14.81 3.53 20.65
N ASP A 187 -15.29 2.33 20.25
CA ASP A 187 -16.69 2.03 19.94
C ASP A 187 -17.30 2.95 18.85
N MET A 188 -16.43 3.34 17.88
CA MET A 188 -16.80 4.21 16.74
C MET A 188 -17.03 3.42 15.45
#